data_dfeb4aba9b858e453e8ed920e231c86d
#
_entry.id   dfeb4aba9b858e453e8ed920e231c86d
#
_cell.length_a   1.000
_cell.length_b   1.000
_cell.length_c   1.000
_cell.angle_alpha   90.00
_cell.angle_beta   90.00
_cell.angle_gamma   90.00
#
_symmetry.space_group_name_H-M   'P 1'
#
loop_
_entity.id
_entity.type
_entity.pdbx_description
1 polymer ?
#
loop_
_entity_poly.entity_id
_entity_poly.type
_entity_poly.pdbx_seq_one_letter_code
_entity_poly.pdbx_strand_id
1 'polypeptide(L)'
;GIVRCLLFQLPFEALTGIRDLPPALPMILLAWLYILAVFGFVKQAARRWFPQASAAAYLLTAAGAASGTQIYYLLHRPSVYEYAILCGAAFVLWALWQWLCAANTPVNRRKALTFHLAFGSLCMALVAGCRPQMVLFAALALPILWPRYITQKRLCPRRGAGEAAAF
;
A
#
# COMPACT_ATOMS: atom_id res chain seq x y z
N GLY A 1 7.75 18.29 -0.93
CA GLY A 1 6.64 18.07 -0.03
C GLY A 1 7.07 17.44 1.30
N ILE A 2 6.23 17.56 2.30
CA ILE A 2 6.46 17.13 3.70
C ILE A 2 6.88 15.65 3.76
N VAL A 3 6.24 14.77 3.00
CA VAL A 3 6.52 13.33 3.01
C VAL A 3 7.94 13.02 2.52
N ARG A 4 8.43 13.73 1.49
CA ARG A 4 9.82 13.59 1.04
C ARG A 4 10.80 13.98 2.16
N CYS A 5 10.53 15.09 2.82
CA CYS A 5 11.39 15.59 3.89
C CYS A 5 11.43 14.60 5.08
N LEU A 6 10.26 14.18 5.57
CA LEU A 6 10.17 13.31 6.75
C LEU A 6 10.70 11.90 6.52
N LEU A 7 10.37 11.28 5.37
CA LEU A 7 10.69 9.87 5.14
C LEU A 7 12.08 9.64 4.53
N PHE A 8 12.63 10.61 3.83
CA PHE A 8 13.87 10.42 3.09
C PHE A 8 14.95 11.42 3.47
N GLN A 9 14.66 12.72 3.50
CA GLN A 9 15.68 13.73 3.73
C GLN A 9 16.18 13.72 5.17
N LEU A 10 15.30 13.71 6.16
CA LEU A 10 15.72 13.68 7.57
C LEU A 10 16.49 12.42 7.95
N PRO A 11 16.06 11.19 7.60
CA PRO A 11 16.84 9.98 7.86
C PRO A 11 18.19 9.99 7.13
N PHE A 12 18.23 10.48 5.89
CA PHE A 12 19.46 10.55 5.11
C PHE A 12 20.46 11.54 5.73
N GLU A 13 19.99 12.74 6.09
CA GLU A 13 20.81 13.75 6.76
C GLU A 13 21.35 13.23 8.11
N ALA A 14 20.51 12.53 8.88
CA ALA A 14 20.90 11.92 10.15
C ALA A 14 21.97 10.82 10.00
N LEU A 15 21.95 10.07 8.90
CA LEU A 15 22.89 8.97 8.65
C LEU A 15 24.19 9.41 7.97
N THR A 16 24.11 10.39 7.06
CA THR A 16 25.24 10.78 6.20
C THR A 16 25.83 12.14 6.53
N GLY A 17 25.11 12.99 7.27
CA GLY A 17 25.49 14.39 7.53
C GLY A 17 25.36 15.30 6.30
N ILE A 18 24.87 14.77 5.17
CA ILE A 18 24.75 15.51 3.90
C ILE A 18 23.31 16.04 3.77
N ARG A 19 23.16 17.37 3.57
CA ARG A 19 21.84 18.00 3.45
C ARG A 19 21.15 17.77 2.12
N ASP A 20 21.92 17.56 1.05
CA ASP A 20 21.38 17.44 -0.30
C ASP A 20 21.20 15.96 -0.68
N LEU A 21 19.98 15.47 -0.50
CA LEU A 21 19.59 14.14 -0.98
C LEU A 21 19.43 14.15 -2.50
N PRO A 22 20.21 13.35 -3.25
CA PRO A 22 20.02 13.21 -4.70
C PRO A 22 18.58 12.81 -5.03
N PRO A 23 17.88 13.52 -5.92
CA PRO A 23 16.45 13.26 -6.19
C PRO A 23 16.19 11.86 -6.77
N ALA A 24 17.18 11.24 -7.39
CA ALA A 24 17.08 9.90 -7.94
C ALA A 24 16.94 8.80 -6.87
N LEU A 25 17.62 8.92 -5.73
CA LEU A 25 17.61 7.90 -4.68
C LEU A 25 16.20 7.61 -4.15
N PRO A 26 15.44 8.62 -3.65
CA PRO A 26 14.09 8.36 -3.16
C PRO A 26 13.14 7.88 -4.27
N MET A 27 13.35 8.30 -5.51
CA MET A 27 12.54 7.80 -6.65
C MET A 27 12.75 6.31 -6.89
N ILE A 28 14.02 5.86 -6.89
CA ILE A 28 14.35 4.44 -7.04
C ILE A 28 13.78 3.62 -5.88
N LEU A 29 13.94 4.08 -4.65
CA LEU A 29 13.39 3.39 -3.48
C LEU A 29 11.86 3.30 -3.54
N LEU A 30 11.18 4.37 -3.93
CA LEU A 30 9.72 4.36 -4.10
C LEU A 30 9.28 3.44 -5.24
N ALA A 31 10.03 3.38 -6.34
CA ALA A 31 9.75 2.45 -7.44
C ALA A 31 9.86 0.99 -6.97
N TRP A 32 10.89 0.65 -6.19
CA TRP A 32 11.02 -0.66 -5.56
C TRP A 32 9.87 -0.98 -4.61
N LEU A 33 9.52 -0.04 -3.74
CA LEU A 33 8.38 -0.20 -2.83
C LEU A 33 7.07 -0.38 -3.60
N TYR A 34 6.87 0.34 -4.69
CA TYR A 34 5.71 0.19 -5.57
C TYR A 34 5.66 -1.21 -6.18
N ILE A 35 6.76 -1.68 -6.79
CA ILE A 35 6.85 -3.01 -7.41
C ILE A 35 6.55 -4.10 -6.38
N LEU A 36 7.16 -4.03 -5.20
CA LEU A 36 6.88 -4.96 -4.10
C LEU A 36 5.40 -4.98 -3.70
N ALA A 37 4.77 -3.80 -3.64
CA ALA A 37 3.35 -3.69 -3.33
C ALA A 37 2.47 -4.31 -4.42
N VAL A 38 2.79 -4.10 -5.70
CA VAL A 38 2.10 -4.74 -6.84
C VAL A 38 2.16 -6.26 -6.71
N PHE A 39 3.35 -6.83 -6.55
CA PHE A 39 3.51 -8.27 -6.39
C PHE A 39 2.78 -8.82 -5.16
N GLY A 40 2.88 -8.12 -4.02
CA GLY A 40 2.19 -8.50 -2.79
C GLY A 40 0.67 -8.45 -2.94
N PHE A 41 0.14 -7.38 -3.53
CA PHE A 41 -1.29 -7.20 -3.78
C PHE A 41 -1.84 -8.26 -4.73
N VAL A 42 -1.20 -8.44 -5.89
CA VAL A 42 -1.62 -9.45 -6.89
C VAL A 42 -1.60 -10.85 -6.30
N LYS A 43 -0.57 -11.19 -5.51
CA LYS A 43 -0.48 -12.47 -4.80
C LYS A 43 -1.66 -12.71 -3.85
N GLN A 44 -2.03 -11.71 -3.06
CA GLN A 44 -3.15 -11.84 -2.13
C GLN A 44 -4.49 -11.86 -2.85
N ALA A 45 -4.63 -11.08 -3.93
CA ALA A 45 -5.80 -11.07 -4.78
C ALA A 45 -6.01 -12.42 -5.47
N ALA A 46 -4.93 -12.98 -6.06
CA ALA A 46 -4.96 -14.29 -6.69
C ALA A 46 -5.38 -15.38 -5.70
N ARG A 47 -4.81 -15.40 -4.49
CA ARG A 47 -5.18 -16.37 -3.46
C ARG A 47 -6.64 -16.29 -3.03
N ARG A 48 -7.24 -15.08 -3.09
CA ARG A 48 -8.62 -14.88 -2.65
C ARG A 48 -9.65 -15.19 -3.72
N TRP A 49 -9.40 -14.75 -4.95
CA TRP A 49 -10.38 -14.82 -6.04
C TRP A 49 -10.08 -15.90 -7.08
N PHE A 50 -8.80 -16.27 -7.22
CA PHE A 50 -8.33 -17.24 -8.21
C PHE A 50 -7.40 -18.29 -7.58
N PRO A 51 -7.89 -19.12 -6.64
CA PRO A 51 -7.04 -20.09 -5.91
C PRO A 51 -6.41 -21.14 -6.84
N GLN A 52 -6.97 -21.34 -8.01
CA GLN A 52 -6.51 -22.29 -9.06
C GLN A 52 -5.47 -21.65 -10.03
N ALA A 53 -5.17 -20.34 -9.88
CA ALA A 53 -4.23 -19.67 -10.79
C ALA A 53 -2.82 -20.25 -10.67
N SER A 54 -2.20 -20.53 -11.82
CA SER A 54 -0.82 -21.00 -11.86
C SER A 54 0.17 -19.93 -11.41
N ALA A 55 1.34 -20.36 -10.93
CA ALA A 55 2.41 -19.40 -10.55
C ALA A 55 2.82 -18.53 -11.74
N ALA A 56 2.84 -19.07 -12.95
CA ALA A 56 3.15 -18.33 -14.16
C ALA A 56 2.13 -17.22 -14.44
N ALA A 57 0.82 -17.52 -14.33
CA ALA A 57 -0.24 -16.53 -14.51
C ALA A 57 -0.11 -15.39 -13.49
N TYR A 58 0.16 -15.71 -12.23
CA TYR A 58 0.43 -14.71 -11.20
C TYR A 58 1.63 -13.82 -11.56
N LEU A 59 2.76 -14.41 -11.94
CA LEU A 59 3.98 -13.66 -12.25
C LEU A 59 3.79 -12.75 -13.47
N LEU A 60 3.14 -13.27 -14.54
CA LEU A 60 2.85 -12.48 -15.73
C LEU A 60 1.90 -11.31 -15.42
N THR A 61 0.86 -11.54 -14.63
CA THR A 61 -0.07 -10.48 -14.23
C THR A 61 0.64 -9.41 -13.38
N ALA A 62 1.46 -9.83 -12.42
CA ALA A 62 2.19 -8.91 -11.56
C ALA A 62 3.25 -8.12 -12.34
N ALA A 63 3.99 -8.78 -13.25
CA ALA A 63 4.96 -8.14 -14.12
C ALA A 63 4.28 -7.17 -15.09
N GLY A 64 3.18 -7.58 -15.72
CA GLY A 64 2.37 -6.73 -16.60
C GLY A 64 1.80 -5.51 -15.87
N ALA A 65 1.28 -5.68 -14.65
CA ALA A 65 0.81 -4.56 -13.83
C ALA A 65 1.93 -3.63 -13.40
N ALA A 66 3.12 -4.15 -13.09
CA ALA A 66 4.27 -3.34 -12.71
C ALA A 66 4.84 -2.55 -13.90
N SER A 67 4.95 -3.17 -15.08
CA SER A 67 5.52 -2.54 -16.28
C SER A 67 4.52 -1.65 -17.03
N GLY A 68 3.23 -1.96 -16.97
CA GLY A 68 2.17 -1.17 -17.61
C GLY A 68 1.90 0.18 -16.93
N THR A 69 2.54 0.44 -15.80
CA THR A 69 2.46 1.72 -15.10
C THR A 69 3.45 2.73 -15.65
N GLN A 70 3.14 4.01 -15.53
CA GLN A 70 4.00 5.11 -15.98
C GLN A 70 5.31 5.26 -15.17
N ILE A 71 5.74 4.23 -14.43
CA ILE A 71 6.97 4.27 -13.59
C ILE A 71 8.18 4.67 -14.44
N TYR A 72 8.31 4.12 -15.64
CA TYR A 72 9.41 4.44 -16.54
C TYR A 72 9.47 5.93 -16.87
N TYR A 73 8.32 6.54 -17.14
CA TYR A 73 8.22 7.97 -17.39
C TYR A 73 8.57 8.80 -16.16
N LEU A 74 8.07 8.38 -14.99
CA LEU A 74 8.30 9.07 -13.73
C LEU A 74 9.79 9.05 -13.31
N LEU A 75 10.50 7.96 -13.59
CA LEU A 75 11.92 7.84 -13.29
C LEU A 75 12.80 8.70 -14.22
N HIS A 76 12.37 8.93 -15.47
CA HIS A 76 13.13 9.72 -16.44
C HIS A 76 13.10 11.24 -16.17
N ARG A 77 12.10 11.73 -15.45
CA ARG A 77 11.92 13.15 -15.11
C ARG A 77 11.69 13.32 -13.63
N PRO A 78 12.75 13.30 -12.79
CA PRO A 78 12.63 13.41 -11.35
C PRO A 78 12.26 14.84 -10.93
N SER A 79 11.01 15.25 -11.13
CA SER A 79 10.48 16.49 -10.60
C SER A 79 9.71 16.26 -9.31
N VAL A 80 9.46 17.33 -8.58
CA VAL A 80 8.69 17.27 -7.32
C VAL A 80 7.27 16.74 -7.56
N TYR A 81 6.74 16.96 -8.74
CA TYR A 81 5.39 16.54 -9.12
C TYR A 81 5.31 15.03 -9.37
N GLU A 82 6.23 14.49 -10.17
CA GLU A 82 6.33 13.05 -10.46
C GLU A 82 6.63 12.25 -9.18
N TYR A 83 7.47 12.82 -8.31
CA TYR A 83 7.74 12.23 -7.01
C TYR A 83 6.45 12.08 -6.18
N ALA A 84 5.61 13.11 -6.12
CA ALA A 84 4.35 13.04 -5.38
C ALA A 84 3.37 12.01 -5.96
N ILE A 85 3.37 11.82 -7.30
CA ILE A 85 2.55 10.78 -7.96
C ILE A 85 3.03 9.39 -7.57
N LEU A 86 4.32 9.12 -7.71
CA LEU A 86 4.90 7.80 -7.42
C LEU A 86 4.74 7.44 -5.94
N CYS A 87 4.98 8.40 -5.06
CA CYS A 87 4.82 8.26 -3.62
C CYS A 87 3.37 7.92 -3.26
N GLY A 88 2.40 8.68 -3.79
CA GLY A 88 0.98 8.43 -3.58
C GLY A 88 0.55 7.06 -4.09
N ALA A 89 0.98 6.67 -5.30
CA ALA A 89 0.66 5.37 -5.89
C ALA A 89 1.27 4.21 -5.07
N ALA A 90 2.51 4.35 -4.62
CA ALA A 90 3.15 3.35 -3.76
C ALA A 90 2.37 3.14 -2.47
N PHE A 91 2.03 4.23 -1.76
CA PHE A 91 1.29 4.14 -0.50
C PHE A 91 -0.14 3.62 -0.67
N VAL A 92 -0.85 3.99 -1.75
CA VAL A 92 -2.16 3.42 -2.08
C VAL A 92 -2.06 1.91 -2.21
N LEU A 93 -1.11 1.40 -2.99
CA LEU A 93 -0.94 -0.04 -3.19
C LEU A 93 -0.54 -0.77 -1.91
N TRP A 94 0.34 -0.18 -1.08
CA TRP A 94 0.66 -0.73 0.23
C TRP A 94 -0.57 -0.79 1.12
N ALA A 95 -1.40 0.25 1.16
CA ALA A 95 -2.63 0.27 1.94
C ALA A 95 -3.59 -0.83 1.49
N LEU A 96 -3.86 -0.94 0.18
CA LEU A 96 -4.75 -1.95 -0.39
C LEU A 96 -4.21 -3.37 -0.15
N TRP A 97 -2.90 -3.59 -0.30
CA TRP A 97 -2.28 -4.88 0.00
C TRP A 97 -2.46 -5.26 1.46
N GLN A 98 -2.19 -4.35 2.39
CA GLN A 98 -2.34 -4.61 3.81
C GLN A 98 -3.79 -4.88 4.21
N TRP A 99 -4.75 -4.13 3.67
CA TRP A 99 -6.17 -4.39 3.91
C TRP A 99 -6.62 -5.74 3.34
N LEU A 100 -6.07 -6.14 2.20
CA LEU A 100 -6.33 -7.45 1.64
C LEU A 100 -5.70 -8.58 2.50
N CYS A 101 -4.50 -8.36 3.05
CA CYS A 101 -3.91 -9.24 4.06
C CYS A 101 -4.78 -9.33 5.32
N ALA A 102 -5.28 -8.20 5.80
CA ALA A 102 -6.20 -8.17 6.93
C ALA A 102 -7.47 -8.98 6.65
N ALA A 103 -8.06 -8.81 5.45
CA ALA A 103 -9.26 -9.56 5.05
C ALA A 103 -9.01 -11.08 4.98
N ASN A 104 -7.81 -11.50 4.63
CA ASN A 104 -7.42 -12.91 4.52
C ASN A 104 -6.87 -13.51 5.84
N THR A 105 -6.62 -12.68 6.85
CA THR A 105 -6.06 -13.12 8.14
C THR A 105 -7.15 -13.81 8.98
N PRO A 106 -6.90 -15.02 9.53
CA PRO A 106 -7.87 -15.69 10.38
C PRO A 106 -8.11 -14.94 11.69
N VAL A 107 -9.34 -15.03 12.22
CA VAL A 107 -9.80 -14.28 13.41
C VAL A 107 -8.95 -14.54 14.67
N ASN A 108 -8.32 -15.71 14.76
CA ASN A 108 -7.49 -16.10 15.90
C ASN A 108 -6.18 -15.29 15.99
N ARG A 109 -5.71 -14.71 14.87
CA ARG A 109 -4.47 -13.91 14.82
C ARG A 109 -4.74 -12.41 14.96
N ARG A 110 -5.33 -11.98 16.07
CA ARG A 110 -5.71 -10.59 16.31
C ARG A 110 -4.58 -9.59 16.15
N LYS A 111 -3.38 -9.87 16.69
CA LYS A 111 -2.22 -8.97 16.59
C LYS A 111 -1.83 -8.70 15.11
N ALA A 112 -1.78 -9.76 14.29
CA ALA A 112 -1.48 -9.61 12.86
C ALA A 112 -2.58 -8.82 12.14
N LEU A 113 -3.85 -9.08 12.47
CA LEU A 113 -4.98 -8.35 11.90
C LEU A 113 -4.90 -6.85 12.22
N THR A 114 -4.75 -6.50 13.51
CA THR A 114 -4.63 -5.09 13.92
C THR A 114 -3.43 -4.41 13.27
N PHE A 115 -2.30 -5.10 13.17
CA PHE A 115 -1.12 -4.60 12.47
C PHE A 115 -1.43 -4.27 11.00
N HIS A 116 -2.04 -5.21 10.26
CA HIS A 116 -2.37 -4.99 8.85
C HIS A 116 -3.38 -3.84 8.66
N LEU A 117 -4.39 -3.74 9.51
CA LEU A 117 -5.35 -2.64 9.46
C LEU A 117 -4.67 -1.30 9.76
N ALA A 118 -3.95 -1.19 10.88
CA ALA A 118 -3.29 0.04 11.30
C ALA A 118 -2.24 0.50 10.28
N PHE A 119 -1.40 -0.43 9.79
CA PHE A 119 -0.38 -0.11 8.81
C PHE A 119 -0.97 0.30 7.45
N GLY A 120 -2.03 -0.38 7.00
CA GLY A 120 -2.76 0.01 5.79
C GLY A 120 -3.39 1.40 5.91
N SER A 121 -4.00 1.70 7.06
CA SER A 121 -4.59 3.01 7.34
C SER A 121 -3.53 4.11 7.44
N LEU A 122 -2.39 3.82 8.04
CA LEU A 122 -1.23 4.75 8.07
C LEU A 122 -0.73 5.06 6.65
N CYS A 123 -0.56 4.04 5.81
CA CYS A 123 -0.19 4.24 4.42
C CYS A 123 -1.20 5.13 3.68
N MET A 124 -2.52 4.89 3.87
CA MET A 124 -3.56 5.70 3.25
C MET A 124 -3.56 7.15 3.78
N ALA A 125 -3.28 7.37 5.05
CA ALA A 125 -3.13 8.71 5.61
C ALA A 125 -1.93 9.46 4.98
N LEU A 126 -0.82 8.78 4.72
CA LEU A 126 0.34 9.37 4.02
C LEU A 126 0.01 9.76 2.57
N VAL A 127 -0.94 9.07 1.91
CA VAL A 127 -1.43 9.44 0.58
C VAL A 127 -2.02 10.86 0.57
N ALA A 128 -2.73 11.26 1.63
CA ALA A 128 -3.30 12.60 1.74
C ALA A 128 -2.21 13.69 1.69
N GLY A 129 -1.04 13.43 2.28
CA GLY A 129 0.12 14.32 2.24
C GLY A 129 0.85 14.35 0.90
N CYS A 130 0.68 13.33 0.05
CA CYS A 130 1.27 13.25 -1.29
C CYS A 130 0.33 13.82 -2.35
N ARG A 131 -0.89 13.26 -2.43
CA ARG A 131 -1.91 13.58 -3.42
C ARG A 131 -3.31 13.37 -2.83
N PRO A 132 -4.01 14.42 -2.38
CA PRO A 132 -5.32 14.30 -1.73
C PRO A 132 -6.37 13.57 -2.59
N GLN A 133 -6.35 13.76 -3.91
CA GLN A 133 -7.29 13.07 -4.81
C GLN A 133 -7.14 11.54 -4.79
N MET A 134 -5.95 11.02 -4.50
CA MET A 134 -5.73 9.57 -4.42
C MET A 134 -6.33 8.94 -3.15
N VAL A 135 -6.73 9.73 -2.17
CA VAL A 135 -7.47 9.24 -0.99
C VAL A 135 -8.80 8.58 -1.38
N LEU A 136 -9.36 8.92 -2.54
CA LEU A 136 -10.55 8.26 -3.07
C LEU A 136 -10.37 6.73 -3.21
N PHE A 137 -9.15 6.24 -3.39
CA PHE A 137 -8.86 4.80 -3.37
C PHE A 137 -9.15 4.15 -2.01
N ALA A 138 -9.28 4.92 -0.93
CA ALA A 138 -9.75 4.40 0.36
C ALA A 138 -11.15 3.79 0.27
N ALA A 139 -11.98 4.21 -0.68
CA ALA A 139 -13.28 3.60 -0.93
C ALA A 139 -13.18 2.11 -1.28
N LEU A 140 -12.06 1.65 -1.85
CA LEU A 140 -11.80 0.23 -2.12
C LEU A 140 -11.64 -0.62 -0.84
N ALA A 141 -11.43 0.00 0.31
CA ALA A 141 -11.49 -0.70 1.59
C ALA A 141 -12.86 -1.34 1.82
N LEU A 142 -13.94 -0.67 1.38
CA LEU A 142 -15.30 -1.17 1.55
C LEU A 142 -15.49 -2.56 0.94
N PRO A 143 -15.30 -2.79 -0.38
CA PRO A 143 -15.48 -4.12 -0.95
C PRO A 143 -14.45 -5.13 -0.47
N ILE A 144 -13.24 -4.72 -0.09
CA ILE A 144 -12.20 -5.62 0.43
C ILE A 144 -12.59 -6.15 1.82
N LEU A 145 -13.04 -5.29 2.71
CA LEU A 145 -13.31 -5.60 4.12
C LEU A 145 -14.78 -5.96 4.36
N TRP A 146 -15.69 -5.65 3.42
CA TRP A 146 -17.14 -5.88 3.52
C TRP A 146 -17.52 -7.29 4.00
N PRO A 147 -17.00 -8.38 3.37
CA PRO A 147 -17.36 -9.73 3.80
C PRO A 147 -17.00 -9.99 5.25
N ARG A 148 -15.87 -9.43 5.70
CA ARG A 148 -15.39 -9.60 7.08
C ARG A 148 -16.25 -8.85 8.08
N TYR A 149 -16.56 -7.59 7.84
CA TYR A 149 -17.30 -6.75 8.77
C TYR A 149 -18.78 -7.10 8.83
N ILE A 150 -19.42 -7.37 7.70
CA ILE A 150 -20.85 -7.60 7.66
C ILE A 150 -21.18 -9.05 7.99
N THR A 151 -20.49 -10.02 7.42
CA THR A 151 -20.77 -11.43 7.67
C THR A 151 -20.37 -11.84 9.07
N GLN A 152 -19.18 -11.43 9.55
CA GLN A 152 -18.72 -11.79 10.90
C GLN A 152 -19.40 -10.97 12.00
N LYS A 153 -19.77 -9.71 11.75
CA LYS A 153 -20.46 -8.87 12.74
C LYS A 153 -21.87 -9.38 13.03
N ARG A 154 -22.54 -10.00 12.06
CA ARG A 154 -23.83 -10.70 12.29
C ARG A 154 -23.68 -11.90 13.21
N LEU A 155 -22.51 -12.57 13.20
CA LEU A 155 -22.23 -13.75 14.02
C LEU A 155 -21.66 -13.40 15.41
N CYS A 156 -20.96 -12.26 15.57
CA CYS A 156 -20.36 -11.83 16.83
C CYS A 156 -20.27 -10.30 16.95
N PRO A 157 -21.35 -9.60 17.36
CA PRO A 157 -21.41 -8.13 17.36
C PRO A 157 -20.37 -7.45 18.27
N ARG A 158 -19.94 -8.07 19.36
CA ARG A 158 -18.93 -7.52 20.30
C ARG A 158 -17.49 -7.50 19.75
N ARG A 159 -17.16 -8.37 18.77
CA ARG A 159 -15.79 -8.45 18.22
C ARG A 159 -15.50 -7.40 17.16
N GLY A 160 -16.51 -6.91 16.45
CA GLY A 160 -16.34 -5.96 15.35
C GLY A 160 -16.00 -4.53 15.78
N ALA A 161 -16.35 -4.12 17.01
CA ALA A 161 -16.11 -2.77 17.49
C ALA A 161 -14.61 -2.45 17.70
N GLY A 162 -13.85 -3.42 18.25
CA GLY A 162 -12.40 -3.23 18.45
C GLY A 162 -11.58 -3.24 17.15
N GLU A 163 -12.06 -3.95 16.11
CA GLU A 163 -11.42 -3.98 14.80
C GLU A 163 -11.71 -2.70 13.99
N ALA A 164 -12.91 -2.14 14.14
CA ALA A 164 -13.29 -0.89 13.50
C ALA A 164 -12.54 0.33 14.08
N ALA A 165 -12.14 0.27 15.35
CA ALA A 165 -11.33 1.34 15.96
C ALA A 165 -9.86 1.35 15.48
N ALA A 166 -9.38 0.24 14.91
CA ALA A 166 -8.02 0.13 14.38
C ALA A 166 -7.92 0.49 12.88
N PHE A 167 -9.07 0.76 12.22
CA PHE A 167 -9.17 1.21 10.83
C PHE A 167 -9.15 2.73 10.75
#